data_537b08b3af46e1d5c2a286dc0e2e85f5
#
_entry.id   537b08b3af46e1d5c2a286dc0e2e85f5
#
_cell.length_a   1.000
_cell.length_b   1.000
_cell.length_c   1.000
_cell.angle_alpha   90.00
_cell.angle_beta   90.00
_cell.angle_gamma   90.00
#
_symmetry.space_group_name_H-M   'P 1'
#
loop_
_entity.id
_entity.type
_entity.pdbx_description
1 polymer ?
#
loop_
_entity_poly.entity_id
_entity_poly.type
_entity_poly.pdbx_seq_one_letter_code
_entity_poly.pdbx_strand_id
1 'polypeptide(L)'
;MGGDWTLPGVQSMVLDFSARTIDNSIAGAYDVEATSLNWRVMDDLAIRVSEQTAVKAPDLGDLFLPQITTFSTAADPCDYRYRDVGRNPEVRRANCDAEGIPADFVSLVVNATARGVTGGNPNLINEIADTKSTGIVYQPSWWGDVFFGSLNLAADYIEIELND
;
A
#
# COMPACT_ATOMS: atom_id res chain seq x y z
N MET A 1 29.81 36.59 -4.63
CA MET A 1 30.71 35.75 -5.40
C MET A 1 30.44 34.32 -5.00
N GLY A 2 29.52 33.63 -5.68
CA GLY A 2 29.27 32.21 -5.51
C GLY A 2 30.21 31.45 -6.43
N GLY A 3 31.15 30.72 -5.85
CA GLY A 3 31.98 29.82 -6.64
C GLY A 3 31.16 28.64 -7.09
N ASP A 4 31.03 28.43 -8.40
CA ASP A 4 30.44 27.21 -8.95
C ASP A 4 31.39 26.04 -8.68
N TRP A 5 31.06 25.29 -7.65
CA TRP A 5 31.74 24.03 -7.34
C TRP A 5 31.20 22.96 -8.27
N THR A 6 31.90 22.65 -9.33
CA THR A 6 31.57 21.50 -10.19
C THR A 6 32.33 20.28 -9.73
N LEU A 7 31.64 19.32 -9.12
CA LEU A 7 32.19 18.01 -8.79
C LEU A 7 31.93 17.07 -9.98
N PRO A 8 32.94 16.26 -10.42
CA PRO A 8 32.70 15.26 -11.44
C PRO A 8 31.60 14.29 -11.03
N GLY A 9 30.61 14.08 -11.88
CA GLY A 9 29.44 13.22 -11.59
C GLY A 9 28.33 13.89 -10.76
N VAL A 10 28.40 15.18 -10.50
CA VAL A 10 27.36 15.95 -9.83
C VAL A 10 27.06 17.20 -10.63
N GLN A 11 26.11 17.11 -11.54
CA GLN A 11 25.61 18.28 -12.27
C GLN A 11 24.65 19.10 -11.42
N SER A 12 23.73 18.43 -10.74
CA SER A 12 22.90 19.02 -9.69
C SER A 12 22.50 17.96 -8.68
N MET A 13 22.39 18.35 -7.43
CA MET A 13 21.89 17.52 -6.35
C MET A 13 20.99 18.35 -5.46
N VAL A 14 19.77 17.88 -5.27
CA VAL A 14 18.77 18.51 -4.40
C VAL A 14 18.36 17.49 -3.37
N LEU A 15 18.52 17.85 -2.12
CA LEU A 15 18.05 17.09 -0.96
C LEU A 15 16.92 17.89 -0.32
N ASP A 16 15.76 17.28 -0.24
CA ASP A 16 14.60 17.84 0.44
C ASP A 16 14.31 17.03 1.69
N PHE A 17 14.00 17.73 2.75
CA PHE A 17 13.53 17.17 4.00
C PHE A 17 12.29 17.92 4.47
N SER A 18 11.25 17.21 4.84
CA SER A 18 10.05 17.77 5.44
C SER A 18 9.59 16.95 6.63
N ALA A 19 9.12 17.62 7.66
CA ALA A 19 8.49 17.03 8.83
C ALA A 19 7.21 17.80 9.16
N ARG A 20 6.18 17.08 9.54
CA ARG A 20 4.89 17.65 9.92
C ARG A 20 4.27 16.86 11.06
N THR A 21 3.80 17.57 12.08
CA THR A 21 2.94 17.00 13.14
C THR A 21 1.48 17.15 12.73
N ILE A 22 0.74 16.07 12.79
CA ILE A 22 -0.71 16.01 12.59
C ILE A 22 -1.34 15.77 13.94
N ASP A 23 -2.22 16.67 14.39
CA ASP A 23 -2.98 16.50 15.62
C ASP A 23 -4.45 16.25 15.28
N ASN A 24 -4.94 15.06 15.65
CA ASN A 24 -6.32 14.67 15.49
C ASN A 24 -6.92 14.43 16.87
N SER A 25 -8.00 15.13 17.18
CA SER A 25 -8.66 15.07 18.48
C SER A 25 -9.19 13.69 18.89
N ILE A 26 -9.33 12.76 17.94
CA ILE A 26 -9.87 11.41 18.16
C ILE A 26 -8.75 10.38 18.05
N ALA A 27 -7.95 10.46 16.99
CA ALA A 27 -6.93 9.47 16.67
C ALA A 27 -5.54 9.81 17.24
N GLY A 28 -5.40 10.95 17.92
CA GLY A 28 -4.15 11.39 18.54
C GLY A 28 -3.21 12.15 17.61
N ALA A 29 -2.02 12.48 18.11
CA ALA A 29 -0.99 13.20 17.39
C ALA A 29 -0.04 12.21 16.69
N TYR A 30 0.38 12.55 15.46
CA TYR A 30 1.33 11.80 14.67
C TYR A 30 2.33 12.72 13.97
N ASP A 31 3.58 12.29 13.96
CA ASP A 31 4.63 12.93 13.20
C ASP A 31 4.85 12.16 11.89
N VAL A 32 4.89 12.90 10.78
CA VAL A 32 5.17 12.36 9.46
C VAL A 32 6.39 13.06 8.88
N GLU A 33 7.27 12.29 8.28
CA GLU A 33 8.51 12.76 7.70
C GLU A 33 8.61 12.34 6.25
N ALA A 34 9.26 13.16 5.46
CA ALA A 34 9.62 12.80 4.10
C ALA A 34 11.01 13.35 3.77
N THR A 35 11.81 12.49 3.14
CA THR A 35 13.14 12.83 2.64
C THR A 35 13.20 12.44 1.18
N SER A 36 13.73 13.32 0.34
CA SER A 36 13.97 13.03 -1.06
C SER A 36 15.33 13.53 -1.53
N LEU A 37 15.95 12.74 -2.40
CA LEU A 37 17.17 13.08 -3.11
C LEU A 37 16.91 13.01 -4.61
N ASN A 38 17.14 14.12 -5.28
CA ASN A 38 17.19 14.21 -6.74
C ASN A 38 18.62 14.52 -7.17
N TRP A 39 19.27 13.57 -7.78
CA TRP A 39 20.65 13.67 -8.20
C TRP A 39 20.77 13.54 -9.72
N ARG A 40 21.14 14.63 -10.38
CA ARG A 40 21.51 14.63 -11.78
C ARG A 40 23.01 14.40 -11.88
N VAL A 41 23.36 13.18 -12.29
CA VAL A 41 24.76 12.71 -12.40
C VAL A 41 25.43 13.38 -13.59
N MET A 42 24.70 13.46 -14.70
CA MET A 42 25.08 14.11 -15.97
C MET A 42 23.82 14.61 -16.68
N ASP A 43 23.97 15.31 -17.82
CA ASP A 43 22.84 15.86 -18.58
C ASP A 43 21.78 14.81 -18.91
N ASP A 44 22.24 13.61 -19.21
CA ASP A 44 21.42 12.51 -19.71
C ASP A 44 20.91 11.58 -18.61
N LEU A 45 21.45 11.66 -17.37
CA LEU A 45 21.19 10.70 -16.31
C LEU A 45 20.82 11.37 -14.99
N ALA A 46 19.65 11.02 -14.48
CA ALA A 46 19.19 11.41 -13.15
C ALA A 46 18.77 10.20 -12.31
N ILE A 47 19.05 10.28 -11.01
CA ILE A 47 18.65 9.31 -9.98
C ILE A 47 17.76 10.04 -8.98
N ARG A 48 16.70 9.40 -8.58
CA ARG A 48 15.80 9.87 -7.53
C ARG A 48 15.60 8.80 -6.46
N VAL A 49 15.64 9.22 -5.21
CA VAL A 49 15.39 8.37 -4.05
C VAL A 49 14.47 9.15 -3.13
N SER A 50 13.45 8.50 -2.61
CA SER A 50 12.62 9.11 -1.57
C SER A 50 12.16 8.09 -0.54
N GLU A 51 12.00 8.56 0.68
CA GLU A 51 11.41 7.85 1.79
C GLU A 51 10.40 8.77 2.46
N GLN A 52 9.21 8.27 2.73
CA GLN A 52 8.15 9.05 3.36
C GLN A 52 7.25 8.17 4.22
N THR A 53 6.82 8.72 5.35
CA THR A 53 5.76 8.17 6.19
C THR A 53 4.48 8.95 5.94
N ALA A 54 3.39 8.24 5.70
CA ALA A 54 2.04 8.79 5.59
C ALA A 54 1.13 8.17 6.65
N VAL A 55 0.21 8.96 7.18
CA VAL A 55 -0.75 8.53 8.20
C VAL A 55 -2.15 8.83 7.72
N LYS A 56 -3.04 7.84 7.83
CA LYS A 56 -4.46 7.98 7.57
C LYS A 56 -5.23 7.70 8.86
N ALA A 57 -5.89 8.72 9.38
CA ALA A 57 -6.82 8.55 10.49
C ALA A 57 -8.12 7.89 10.02
N PRO A 58 -8.75 7.02 10.86
CA PRO A 58 -10.07 6.49 10.57
C PRO A 58 -11.09 7.62 10.46
N ASP A 59 -12.07 7.47 9.59
CA ASP A 59 -13.12 8.46 9.47
C ASP A 59 -14.19 8.30 10.56
N LEU A 60 -15.07 9.31 10.69
CA LEU A 60 -16.11 9.29 11.71
C LEU A 60 -17.12 8.16 11.51
N GLY A 61 -17.33 7.72 10.27
CA GLY A 61 -18.19 6.59 9.96
C GLY A 61 -17.58 5.27 10.43
N ASP A 62 -16.28 5.10 10.21
CA ASP A 62 -15.55 3.91 10.65
C ASP A 62 -15.54 3.77 12.17
N LEU A 63 -15.51 4.88 12.89
CA LEU A 63 -15.48 4.92 14.35
C LEU A 63 -16.86 4.81 15.00
N PHE A 64 -17.86 5.54 14.49
CA PHE A 64 -19.10 5.82 15.22
C PHE A 64 -20.38 5.42 14.48
N LEU A 65 -20.28 4.72 13.34
CA LEU A 65 -21.49 4.22 12.69
C LEU A 65 -22.30 3.35 13.67
N PRO A 66 -23.58 3.65 13.91
CA PRO A 66 -24.41 2.82 14.76
C PRO A 66 -24.45 1.37 14.29
N GLN A 67 -24.50 0.43 15.24
CA GLN A 67 -24.66 -0.97 14.89
C GLN A 67 -26.03 -1.20 14.28
N ILE A 68 -26.04 -1.74 13.07
CA ILE A 68 -27.25 -2.07 12.33
C ILE A 68 -27.23 -3.55 11.93
N THR A 69 -28.42 -4.15 11.89
CA THR A 69 -28.55 -5.51 11.36
C THR A 69 -28.36 -5.49 9.85
N THR A 70 -27.50 -6.36 9.37
CA THR A 70 -27.28 -6.59 7.93
C THR A 70 -27.55 -8.05 7.58
N PHE A 71 -27.79 -8.31 6.31
CA PHE A 71 -27.93 -9.65 5.76
C PHE A 71 -26.98 -9.80 4.59
N SER A 72 -26.10 -10.77 4.65
CA SER A 72 -25.14 -11.06 3.57
C SER A 72 -25.21 -12.52 3.17
N THR A 73 -24.96 -12.79 1.89
CA THR A 73 -24.75 -14.16 1.44
C THR A 73 -23.42 -14.65 1.95
N ALA A 74 -23.42 -15.79 2.64
CA ALA A 74 -22.22 -16.43 3.13
C ALA A 74 -22.03 -17.78 2.44
N ALA A 75 -20.79 -18.07 2.03
CA ALA A 75 -20.40 -19.39 1.61
C ALA A 75 -19.67 -20.06 2.79
N ASP A 76 -20.19 -21.17 3.24
CA ASP A 76 -19.54 -21.96 4.27
C ASP A 76 -18.35 -22.71 3.67
N PRO A 77 -17.12 -22.46 4.10
CA PRO A 77 -15.94 -23.09 3.54
C PRO A 77 -15.87 -24.60 3.78
N CYS A 78 -16.60 -25.12 4.77
CA CYS A 78 -16.65 -26.55 5.10
C CYS A 78 -17.79 -27.29 4.39
N ASP A 79 -18.70 -26.60 3.72
CA ASP A 79 -19.73 -27.24 2.91
C ASP A 79 -19.07 -28.07 1.79
N TYR A 80 -19.61 -29.28 1.54
CA TYR A 80 -19.03 -30.21 0.54
C TYR A 80 -18.83 -29.61 -0.85
N ARG A 81 -19.59 -28.57 -1.23
CA ARG A 81 -19.50 -27.86 -2.50
C ARG A 81 -18.30 -26.93 -2.59
N TYR A 82 -17.80 -26.44 -1.44
CA TYR A 82 -16.74 -25.43 -1.36
C TYR A 82 -15.44 -25.94 -0.76
N ARG A 83 -15.51 -27.04 -0.02
CA ARG A 83 -14.40 -27.64 0.72
C ARG A 83 -13.18 -27.92 -0.15
N ASP A 84 -13.41 -28.38 -1.39
CA ASP A 84 -12.36 -28.77 -2.34
C ASP A 84 -12.11 -27.75 -3.46
N VAL A 85 -12.73 -26.56 -3.40
CA VAL A 85 -12.71 -25.57 -4.47
C VAL A 85 -11.92 -24.34 -4.06
N GLY A 86 -11.19 -23.72 -4.99
CA GLY A 86 -10.50 -22.46 -4.80
C GLY A 86 -9.05 -22.60 -4.34
N ARG A 87 -8.52 -21.54 -3.71
CA ARG A 87 -7.12 -21.48 -3.29
C ARG A 87 -6.92 -22.31 -2.00
N ASN A 88 -5.86 -23.12 -1.94
CA ASN A 88 -5.43 -23.93 -0.80
C ASN A 88 -6.53 -24.88 -0.22
N PRO A 89 -7.12 -25.78 -1.02
CA PRO A 89 -8.18 -26.67 -0.58
C PRO A 89 -7.72 -27.66 0.51
N GLU A 90 -6.46 -28.06 0.50
CA GLU A 90 -5.86 -28.95 1.52
C GLU A 90 -5.86 -28.32 2.91
N VAL A 91 -5.54 -27.02 3.02
CA VAL A 91 -5.57 -26.29 4.30
C VAL A 91 -7.01 -26.19 4.80
N ARG A 92 -7.94 -25.91 3.89
CA ARG A 92 -9.37 -25.83 4.26
C ARG A 92 -9.88 -27.16 4.77
N ARG A 93 -9.59 -28.27 4.08
CA ARG A 93 -9.96 -29.60 4.54
C ARG A 93 -9.41 -29.90 5.92
N ALA A 94 -8.11 -29.63 6.13
CA ALA A 94 -7.47 -29.86 7.41
C ALA A 94 -8.13 -29.06 8.55
N ASN A 95 -8.50 -27.80 8.30
CA ASN A 95 -9.19 -26.97 9.29
C ASN A 95 -10.60 -27.50 9.59
N CYS A 96 -11.37 -27.86 8.58
CA CYS A 96 -12.71 -28.42 8.77
C CYS A 96 -12.68 -29.79 9.49
N ASP A 97 -11.69 -30.63 9.18
CA ASP A 97 -11.49 -31.92 9.87
C ASP A 97 -11.09 -31.72 11.33
N ALA A 98 -10.24 -30.71 11.61
CA ALA A 98 -9.85 -30.37 12.98
C ALA A 98 -11.04 -29.87 13.82
N GLU A 99 -12.03 -29.24 13.20
CA GLU A 99 -13.32 -28.87 13.84
C GLU A 99 -14.34 -30.02 13.91
N GLY A 100 -13.99 -31.19 13.40
CA GLY A 100 -14.85 -32.36 13.41
C GLY A 100 -16.00 -32.33 12.39
N ILE A 101 -15.90 -31.48 11.35
CA ILE A 101 -16.92 -31.33 10.32
C ILE A 101 -16.72 -32.41 9.26
N PRO A 102 -17.74 -33.28 9.00
CA PRO A 102 -17.62 -34.37 8.08
C PRO A 102 -17.48 -33.86 6.60
N ALA A 103 -16.91 -34.69 5.74
CA ALA A 103 -16.63 -34.32 4.36
C ALA A 103 -17.89 -34.08 3.51
N ASP A 104 -19.01 -34.70 3.88
CA ASP A 104 -20.32 -34.59 3.24
C ASP A 104 -21.22 -33.53 3.89
N PHE A 105 -20.66 -32.68 4.73
CA PHE A 105 -21.42 -31.66 5.43
C PHE A 105 -22.15 -30.71 4.46
N VAL A 106 -23.43 -30.49 4.73
CA VAL A 106 -24.28 -29.54 4.01
C VAL A 106 -24.62 -28.37 4.91
N SER A 107 -24.09 -27.22 4.58
CA SER A 107 -24.35 -25.99 5.33
C SER A 107 -25.74 -25.44 5.07
N LEU A 108 -26.43 -25.04 6.11
CA LEU A 108 -27.76 -24.40 6.02
C LEU A 108 -27.72 -22.97 5.49
N VAL A 109 -26.54 -22.33 5.52
CA VAL A 109 -26.38 -20.94 5.06
C VAL A 109 -26.05 -20.81 3.58
N VAL A 110 -25.81 -21.92 2.88
CA VAL A 110 -25.56 -21.89 1.43
C VAL A 110 -26.83 -21.53 0.67
N ASN A 111 -26.74 -20.52 -0.16
CA ASN A 111 -27.85 -19.88 -0.89
C ASN A 111 -28.90 -19.22 0.01
N ALA A 112 -28.56 -18.96 1.25
CA ALA A 112 -29.36 -18.16 2.17
C ALA A 112 -28.59 -16.93 2.63
N THR A 113 -29.30 -15.93 3.11
CA THR A 113 -28.64 -14.80 3.76
C THR A 113 -28.43 -15.09 5.24
N ALA A 114 -27.20 -14.90 5.71
CA ALA A 114 -26.89 -14.92 7.12
C ALA A 114 -27.12 -13.52 7.72
N ARG A 115 -27.78 -13.51 8.88
CA ARG A 115 -27.91 -12.28 9.66
C ARG A 115 -26.59 -11.93 10.30
N GLY A 116 -26.14 -10.70 10.08
CA GLY A 116 -24.95 -10.13 10.72
C GLY A 116 -25.26 -8.79 11.37
N VAL A 117 -24.25 -8.22 11.98
CA VAL A 117 -24.25 -6.84 12.50
C VAL A 117 -23.08 -6.12 11.86
N THR A 118 -23.31 -4.91 11.36
CA THR A 118 -22.29 -4.00 10.93
C THR A 118 -22.37 -2.70 11.69
N GLY A 119 -21.24 -2.05 11.96
CA GLY A 119 -21.18 -0.81 12.71
C GLY A 119 -19.78 -0.29 12.79
N GLY A 120 -19.59 0.89 13.35
CA GLY A 120 -18.28 1.48 13.59
C GLY A 120 -17.53 0.75 14.72
N ASN A 121 -16.21 0.90 14.69
CA ASN A 121 -15.32 0.42 15.76
C ASN A 121 -14.56 1.61 16.38
N PRO A 122 -14.93 2.07 17.58
CA PRO A 122 -14.28 3.20 18.23
C PRO A 122 -12.83 2.95 18.67
N ASN A 123 -12.35 1.71 18.56
CA ASN A 123 -10.98 1.35 18.91
C ASN A 123 -10.05 1.24 17.66
N LEU A 124 -10.50 1.72 16.50
CA LEU A 124 -9.62 1.81 15.34
C LEU A 124 -8.48 2.79 15.60
N ILE A 125 -7.30 2.40 15.20
CA ILE A 125 -6.09 3.21 15.23
C ILE A 125 -5.76 3.76 13.85
N ASN A 126 -4.78 4.65 13.78
CA ASN A 126 -4.33 5.19 12.50
C ASN A 126 -3.60 4.12 11.67
N GLU A 127 -3.86 4.11 10.38
CA GLU A 127 -3.05 3.35 9.41
C GLU A 127 -1.79 4.15 9.09
N ILE A 128 -0.62 3.51 9.17
CA ILE A 128 0.67 4.09 8.85
C ILE A 128 1.21 3.42 7.60
N ALA A 129 1.63 4.23 6.64
CA ALA A 129 2.25 3.75 5.41
C ALA A 129 3.66 4.31 5.27
N ASP A 130 4.66 3.43 5.28
CA ASP A 130 6.04 3.77 4.96
C ASP A 130 6.31 3.43 3.51
N THR A 131 6.71 4.44 2.75
CA THR A 131 6.94 4.33 1.31
C THR A 131 8.39 4.66 0.99
N LYS A 132 9.07 3.76 0.30
CA LYS A 132 10.41 3.96 -0.27
C LYS A 132 10.33 3.89 -1.77
N SER A 133 10.94 4.83 -2.45
CA SER A 133 11.06 4.78 -3.90
C SER A 133 12.48 5.07 -4.35
N THR A 134 12.90 4.36 -5.39
CA THR A 134 14.18 4.59 -6.07
C THR A 134 13.93 4.54 -7.57
N GLY A 135 14.38 5.56 -8.27
CA GLY A 135 14.18 5.68 -9.71
C GLY A 135 15.42 6.14 -10.44
N ILE A 136 15.53 5.73 -11.69
CA ILE A 136 16.54 6.17 -12.64
C ILE A 136 15.87 6.69 -13.91
N VAL A 137 16.34 7.83 -14.41
CA VAL A 137 15.86 8.43 -15.64
C VAL A 137 17.05 8.63 -16.56
N TYR A 138 16.95 8.11 -17.78
CA TYR A 138 17.98 8.24 -18.81
C TYR A 138 17.39 8.86 -20.07
N GLN A 139 17.96 10.00 -20.47
CA GLN A 139 17.51 10.80 -21.63
C GLN A 139 18.72 11.10 -22.51
N PRO A 140 19.16 10.15 -23.37
CA PRO A 140 20.37 10.31 -24.15
C PRO A 140 20.25 11.45 -25.13
N SER A 141 21.13 12.47 -24.99
CA SER A 141 21.20 13.62 -25.87
C SER A 141 21.57 13.23 -27.31
N TRP A 142 22.46 12.23 -27.46
CA TRP A 142 22.89 11.70 -28.75
C TRP A 142 21.78 11.06 -29.59
N TRP A 143 20.67 10.67 -28.96
CA TRP A 143 19.53 10.02 -29.66
C TRP A 143 18.93 10.96 -30.73
N GLY A 144 18.76 12.24 -30.38
CA GLY A 144 18.23 13.25 -31.27
C GLY A 144 19.13 13.54 -32.50
N ASP A 145 20.44 13.30 -32.38
CA ASP A 145 21.42 13.47 -33.43
C ASP A 145 21.41 12.33 -34.46
N VAL A 146 21.01 11.13 -34.00
CA VAL A 146 21.02 9.89 -34.81
C VAL A 146 19.61 9.54 -35.32
N PHE A 147 18.59 9.79 -34.49
CA PHE A 147 17.20 9.47 -34.79
C PHE A 147 16.33 10.72 -34.69
N PHE A 148 15.23 10.74 -35.42
CA PHE A 148 14.24 11.81 -35.28
C PHE A 148 13.46 11.63 -33.97
N GLY A 149 13.50 12.62 -33.09
CA GLY A 149 12.75 12.66 -31.81
C GLY A 149 13.63 12.50 -30.58
N SER A 150 13.01 12.41 -29.43
CA SER A 150 13.65 12.22 -28.11
C SER A 150 13.35 10.85 -27.55
N LEU A 151 14.33 10.25 -26.88
CA LEU A 151 14.16 9.01 -26.10
C LEU A 151 14.20 9.35 -24.60
N ASN A 152 13.23 8.85 -23.86
CA ASN A 152 13.20 8.93 -22.40
C ASN A 152 12.94 7.53 -21.84
N LEU A 153 13.87 7.02 -21.06
CA LEU A 153 13.77 5.75 -20.36
C LEU A 153 13.73 6.04 -18.87
N ALA A 154 12.71 5.52 -18.19
CA ALA A 154 12.60 5.61 -16.74
C ALA A 154 12.27 4.23 -16.16
N ALA A 155 12.90 3.93 -15.02
CA ALA A 155 12.61 2.75 -14.22
C ALA A 155 12.51 3.17 -12.76
N ASP A 156 11.42 2.76 -12.10
CA ASP A 156 11.17 3.05 -10.70
C ASP A 156 10.87 1.75 -9.95
N TYR A 157 11.46 1.62 -8.77
CA TYR A 157 11.13 0.63 -7.76
C TYR A 157 10.44 1.32 -6.60
N ILE A 158 9.29 0.80 -6.20
CA ILE A 158 8.49 1.35 -5.11
C ILE A 158 8.17 0.21 -4.15
N GLU A 159 8.42 0.44 -2.87
CA GLU A 159 8.07 -0.43 -1.75
C GLU A 159 7.14 0.33 -0.81
N ILE A 160 6.04 -0.29 -0.44
CA ILE A 160 5.05 0.29 0.48
C ILE A 160 4.81 -0.74 1.58
N GLU A 161 5.06 -0.35 2.82
CA GLU A 161 4.76 -1.12 4.01
C GLU A 161 3.62 -0.46 4.77
N LEU A 162 2.56 -1.22 5.03
CA LEU A 162 1.39 -0.77 5.79
C LEU A 162 1.44 -1.40 7.18
N ASN A 163 1.35 -0.57 8.20
CA ASN A 163 1.34 -0.97 9.61
C ASN A 163 0.03 -0.47 10.25
N ASP A 164 -0.65 -1.39 10.94
CA ASP A 164 -1.90 -1.16 11.69
C ASP A 164 -1.60 -1.11 13.20
#